data_1a343ccb7445a5682a121f0b09d881ba
#
_entry.id   1a343ccb7445a5682a121f0b09d881ba
#
_cell.length_a   1.000
_cell.length_b   1.000
_cell.length_c   1.000
_cell.angle_alpha   90.00
_cell.angle_beta   90.00
_cell.angle_gamma   90.00
#
_symmetry.space_group_name_H-M   'P 1'
#
loop_
_entity.id
_entity.type
_entity.pdbx_description
1 polymer ?
#
loop_
_entity_poly.entity_id
_entity_poly.type
_entity_poly.pdbx_seq_one_letter_code
_entity_poly.pdbx_strand_id
1 'polypeptide(L)'
;MINEGITAAAAGTWTLGDQTIHRMGFGSMRLTVNADPAVAVRVLRRAVELGVDHIDTAAFYRSPGGILSGATAVTSADRIPGSHWMPGADRIRYATELIRAALWPYREGLLIATKVGPGVLPGGEWESAVTPAQLRRQVEENLRRLRVDRLDLVNLRIVKRPGHDSVADRFAALAAMREEGLIRHLGLSNVRLDHVLEASAIAPVVCVQNSYALDIRRDDDLVQACADRGIAFVPFFAIAGAGREDGAGDDHDDRVRKIAADHGVTPHQVRLAWTLHQGRNVLAIPGTGNEAHLLENIAAGALRLTRADLAALSA
;
A
#
# COMPACT_ATOMS: atom_id res chain seq x y z
N MET A 1 4.78 -15.33 21.67
CA MET A 1 4.71 -14.04 22.38
C MET A 1 5.12 -12.96 21.39
N ILE A 2 4.21 -12.02 21.06
CA ILE A 2 4.52 -10.89 20.19
C ILE A 2 5.47 -9.99 20.98
N ASN A 3 6.67 -9.76 20.45
CA ASN A 3 7.69 -8.95 21.12
C ASN A 3 7.31 -7.47 20.95
N GLU A 4 6.75 -6.84 21.96
CA GLU A 4 6.30 -5.43 21.94
C GLU A 4 7.44 -4.43 21.68
N GLY A 5 8.70 -4.86 21.68
CA GLY A 5 9.86 -4.04 21.38
C GLY A 5 10.23 -3.93 19.89
N ILE A 6 9.58 -4.69 18.99
CA ILE A 6 9.90 -4.65 17.57
C ILE A 6 9.16 -3.47 16.91
N THR A 7 9.91 -2.65 16.16
CA THR A 7 9.38 -1.50 15.42
C THR A 7 9.63 -1.65 13.92
N ALA A 8 9.02 -0.77 13.11
CA ALA A 8 9.20 -0.73 11.65
C ALA A 8 10.69 -0.60 11.24
N ALA A 9 11.54 -0.01 12.10
CA ALA A 9 12.97 0.11 11.88
C ALA A 9 13.69 -1.24 11.70
N ALA A 10 13.14 -2.34 12.25
CA ALA A 10 13.71 -3.68 12.10
C ALA A 10 13.77 -4.16 10.64
N ALA A 11 12.94 -3.61 9.75
CA ALA A 11 12.97 -3.90 8.32
C ALA A 11 14.12 -3.19 7.58
N GLY A 12 14.85 -2.28 8.23
CA GLY A 12 15.84 -1.40 7.60
C GLY A 12 15.19 -0.19 6.91
N THR A 13 15.99 0.59 6.19
CA THR A 13 15.57 1.84 5.58
C THR A 13 15.81 1.88 4.07
N TRP A 14 15.10 2.79 3.40
CA TRP A 14 15.29 3.16 2.01
C TRP A 14 15.10 4.68 1.84
N THR A 15 15.82 5.30 0.91
CA THR A 15 15.60 6.70 0.55
C THR A 15 14.58 6.75 -0.60
N LEU A 16 13.39 7.26 -0.29
CA LEU A 16 12.31 7.46 -1.26
C LEU A 16 12.27 8.94 -1.65
N GLY A 17 12.68 9.25 -2.86
CA GLY A 17 12.87 10.64 -3.28
C GLY A 17 13.99 11.31 -2.47
N ASP A 18 13.63 12.23 -1.59
CA ASP A 18 14.56 12.98 -0.73
C ASP A 18 14.37 12.66 0.77
N GLN A 19 13.58 11.62 1.09
CA GLN A 19 13.27 11.23 2.46
C GLN A 19 13.69 9.79 2.75
N THR A 20 14.43 9.57 3.83
CA THR A 20 14.72 8.22 4.32
C THR A 20 13.56 7.72 5.18
N ILE A 21 13.01 6.56 4.82
CA ILE A 21 11.89 5.91 5.50
C ILE A 21 12.22 4.46 5.84
N HIS A 22 11.50 3.90 6.79
CA HIS A 22 11.58 2.47 7.10
C HIS A 22 10.97 1.64 5.96
N ARG A 23 11.51 0.45 5.69
CA ARG A 23 11.00 -0.43 4.64
C ARG A 23 9.68 -1.10 5.00
N MET A 24 9.24 -1.01 6.25
CA MET A 24 7.94 -1.45 6.72
C MET A 24 7.01 -0.26 6.92
N GLY A 25 6.06 -0.09 6.01
CA GLY A 25 5.01 0.92 6.05
C GLY A 25 3.64 0.34 6.36
N PHE A 26 2.59 1.09 6.03
CA PHE A 26 1.21 0.70 6.29
C PHE A 26 0.29 1.00 5.10
N GLY A 27 -0.48 -0.02 4.65
CA GLY A 27 -1.51 0.11 3.62
C GLY A 27 -2.88 0.39 4.22
N SER A 28 -3.53 1.47 3.80
CA SER A 28 -4.79 1.93 4.39
C SER A 28 -6.07 1.37 3.75
N MET A 29 -5.97 0.57 2.69
CA MET A 29 -7.12 0.14 1.89
C MET A 29 -8.20 -0.55 2.74
N ARG A 30 -7.82 -1.43 3.65
CA ARG A 30 -8.74 -2.22 4.47
C ARG A 30 -9.35 -1.47 5.67
N LEU A 31 -8.86 -0.28 5.99
CA LEU A 31 -9.38 0.51 7.12
C LEU A 31 -10.85 0.91 6.93
N THR A 32 -11.29 1.06 5.68
CA THR A 32 -12.64 1.54 5.36
C THR A 32 -13.73 0.49 5.63
N VAL A 33 -13.37 -0.81 5.72
CA VAL A 33 -14.33 -1.90 5.98
C VAL A 33 -14.67 -2.07 7.45
N ASN A 34 -13.89 -1.49 8.38
CA ASN A 34 -14.22 -1.55 9.80
C ASN A 34 -15.58 -0.91 10.06
N ALA A 35 -16.44 -1.61 10.77
CA ALA A 35 -17.76 -1.10 11.16
C ALA A 35 -17.63 0.14 12.06
N ASP A 36 -16.64 0.14 12.97
CA ASP A 36 -16.30 1.27 13.84
C ASP A 36 -15.06 2.01 13.31
N PRO A 37 -15.22 3.26 12.81
CA PRO A 37 -14.07 4.08 12.36
C PRO A 37 -13.04 4.36 13.47
N ALA A 38 -13.43 4.31 14.75
CA ALA A 38 -12.48 4.51 15.85
C ALA A 38 -11.42 3.41 15.92
N VAL A 39 -11.74 2.19 15.46
CA VAL A 39 -10.75 1.10 15.33
C VAL A 39 -9.68 1.47 14.32
N ALA A 40 -10.08 1.96 13.14
CA ALA A 40 -9.14 2.40 12.11
C ALA A 40 -8.22 3.53 12.62
N VAL A 41 -8.76 4.48 13.39
CA VAL A 41 -7.99 5.57 14.00
C VAL A 41 -6.97 5.03 15.01
N ARG A 42 -7.36 4.08 15.87
CA ARG A 42 -6.43 3.45 16.84
C ARG A 42 -5.32 2.69 16.12
N VAL A 43 -5.65 1.87 15.12
CA VAL A 43 -4.66 1.11 14.35
C VAL A 43 -3.64 2.03 13.66
N LEU A 44 -4.10 3.14 13.04
CA LEU A 44 -3.20 4.12 12.42
C LEU A 44 -2.27 4.79 13.43
N ARG A 45 -2.78 5.21 14.58
CA ARG A 45 -1.96 5.79 15.65
C ARG A 45 -0.94 4.79 16.15
N ARG A 46 -1.38 3.55 16.40
CA ARG A 46 -0.50 2.48 16.85
C ARG A 46 0.58 2.15 15.82
N ALA A 47 0.27 2.17 14.52
CA ALA A 47 1.26 1.98 13.45
C ALA A 47 2.38 3.04 13.53
N VAL A 48 2.01 4.31 13.70
CA VAL A 48 2.97 5.41 13.82
C VAL A 48 3.80 5.32 15.11
N GLU A 49 3.20 4.92 16.24
CA GLU A 49 3.90 4.64 17.49
C GLU A 49 4.93 3.51 17.34
N LEU A 50 4.64 2.51 16.53
CA LEU A 50 5.53 1.40 16.19
C LEU A 50 6.59 1.77 15.12
N GLY A 51 6.71 3.05 14.78
CA GLY A 51 7.75 3.56 13.90
C GLY A 51 7.40 3.52 12.41
N VAL A 52 6.15 3.25 12.03
CA VAL A 52 5.72 3.42 10.64
C VAL A 52 5.81 4.90 10.28
N ASP A 53 6.55 5.21 9.24
CA ASP A 53 6.83 6.56 8.74
C ASP A 53 6.42 6.76 7.28
N HIS A 54 5.83 5.74 6.64
CA HIS A 54 5.13 5.92 5.38
C HIS A 54 3.80 5.16 5.34
N ILE A 55 2.77 5.79 4.79
CA ILE A 55 1.42 5.26 4.66
C ILE A 55 1.00 5.30 3.19
N ASP A 56 0.49 4.18 2.71
CA ASP A 56 -0.09 4.07 1.37
C ASP A 56 -1.61 4.21 1.41
N THR A 57 -2.15 5.09 0.58
CA THR A 57 -3.58 5.36 0.48
C THR A 57 -4.03 5.63 -0.97
N ALA A 58 -5.29 5.94 -1.16
CA ALA A 58 -5.88 6.47 -2.38
C ALA A 58 -7.24 7.11 -2.08
N ALA A 59 -7.63 8.14 -2.82
CA ALA A 59 -8.96 8.74 -2.69
C ALA A 59 -10.09 7.76 -3.04
N PHE A 60 -9.82 6.76 -3.90
CA PHE A 60 -10.77 5.72 -4.25
C PHE A 60 -10.81 4.54 -3.25
N TYR A 61 -10.00 4.54 -2.18
CA TYR A 61 -10.15 3.62 -1.06
C TYR A 61 -11.30 4.08 -0.18
N ARG A 62 -12.49 3.57 -0.46
CA ARG A 62 -13.73 3.94 0.23
C ARG A 62 -14.64 2.73 0.44
N SER A 63 -15.55 2.82 1.38
CA SER A 63 -16.58 1.82 1.65
C SER A 63 -17.87 2.51 2.14
N PRO A 64 -19.08 2.13 1.66
CA PRO A 64 -19.30 1.21 0.56
C PRO A 64 -18.86 1.80 -0.79
N GLY A 65 -18.68 0.93 -1.77
CA GLY A 65 -18.17 1.29 -3.09
C GLY A 65 -16.64 1.49 -3.11
N GLY A 66 -16.04 1.48 -4.27
CA GLY A 66 -14.59 1.51 -4.44
C GLY A 66 -14.00 0.11 -4.65
N ILE A 67 -12.70 -0.07 -4.43
CA ILE A 67 -11.98 -1.30 -4.78
C ILE A 67 -12.50 -2.55 -4.05
N LEU A 68 -13.12 -2.34 -2.88
CA LEU A 68 -13.73 -3.41 -2.06
C LEU A 68 -15.22 -3.60 -2.33
N SER A 69 -15.80 -2.93 -3.33
CA SER A 69 -17.24 -3.04 -3.65
C SER A 69 -17.64 -4.37 -4.29
N GLY A 70 -16.68 -5.18 -4.73
CA GLY A 70 -16.93 -6.58 -5.12
C GLY A 70 -17.00 -7.55 -3.94
N ALA A 71 -16.55 -7.13 -2.77
CA ALA A 71 -16.74 -7.86 -1.53
C ALA A 71 -18.19 -7.71 -1.09
N THR A 72 -19.01 -8.67 -1.47
CA THR A 72 -20.31 -8.90 -0.87
C THR A 72 -20.11 -9.08 0.62
N ALA A 73 -20.71 -8.17 1.38
CA ALA A 73 -20.85 -8.24 2.82
C ALA A 73 -19.54 -8.43 3.61
N VAL A 74 -19.29 -7.52 4.52
CA VAL A 74 -18.42 -7.75 5.68
C VAL A 74 -18.69 -9.16 6.19
N THR A 75 -17.77 -10.09 5.98
CA THR A 75 -17.93 -11.44 6.53
C THR A 75 -17.95 -11.34 8.04
N SER A 76 -18.63 -12.27 8.70
CA SER A 76 -18.73 -12.32 10.16
C SER A 76 -17.36 -12.36 10.87
N ALA A 77 -16.30 -12.76 10.17
CA ALA A 77 -14.91 -12.77 10.64
C ALA A 77 -14.28 -11.36 10.75
N ASP A 78 -14.76 -10.38 9.97
CA ASP A 78 -14.32 -8.99 10.06
C ASP A 78 -15.08 -8.18 11.12
N ARG A 79 -16.05 -8.77 11.79
CA ARG A 79 -16.77 -8.17 12.91
C ARG A 79 -15.97 -8.34 14.18
N ILE A 80 -15.42 -7.24 14.68
CA ILE A 80 -14.83 -7.22 16.01
C ILE A 80 -15.94 -7.48 17.04
N PRO A 81 -15.87 -8.55 17.86
CA PRO A 81 -16.83 -8.78 18.91
C PRO A 81 -16.93 -7.55 19.83
N GLY A 82 -18.12 -7.02 20.05
CA GLY A 82 -18.36 -5.86 20.92
C GLY A 82 -18.34 -4.50 20.23
N SER A 83 -18.13 -4.40 18.90
CA SER A 83 -18.33 -3.15 18.18
C SER A 83 -19.83 -2.81 18.10
N HIS A 84 -20.24 -1.68 18.69
CA HIS A 84 -21.62 -1.19 18.54
C HIS A 84 -21.79 -0.57 17.14
N TRP A 85 -22.83 -1.02 16.43
CA TRP A 85 -23.30 -0.40 15.20
C TRP A 85 -23.68 1.06 15.50
N MET A 86 -23.02 2.01 14.84
CA MET A 86 -23.31 3.44 14.99
C MET A 86 -24.32 3.87 13.93
N PRO A 87 -25.35 4.68 14.27
CA PRO A 87 -26.23 5.30 13.29
C PRO A 87 -25.40 6.13 12.31
N GLY A 88 -25.53 5.87 11.00
CA GLY A 88 -24.73 6.50 9.94
C GLY A 88 -23.84 5.51 9.18
N ALA A 89 -24.06 4.21 9.32
CA ALA A 89 -23.36 3.14 8.57
C ALA A 89 -23.47 3.30 7.04
N ASP A 90 -24.44 4.06 6.55
CA ASP A 90 -24.63 4.36 5.13
C ASP A 90 -23.70 5.46 4.61
N ARG A 91 -22.94 6.14 5.48
CA ARG A 91 -22.00 7.19 5.06
C ARG A 91 -20.76 6.57 4.47
N ILE A 92 -20.40 7.00 3.26
CA ILE A 92 -19.15 6.61 2.61
C ILE A 92 -17.96 7.02 3.49
N ARG A 93 -17.12 6.04 3.82
CA ARG A 93 -15.86 6.24 4.55
C ARG A 93 -14.70 6.20 3.58
N TYR A 94 -13.81 7.17 3.67
CA TYR A 94 -12.59 7.26 2.86
C TYR A 94 -11.36 7.01 3.72
N ALA A 95 -10.42 6.19 3.22
CA ALA A 95 -9.17 5.92 3.93
C ALA A 95 -8.37 7.21 4.20
N THR A 96 -8.36 8.14 3.25
CA THR A 96 -7.71 9.46 3.40
C THR A 96 -8.31 10.29 4.54
N GLU A 97 -9.62 10.24 4.76
CA GLU A 97 -10.28 10.93 5.88
C GLU A 97 -10.00 10.24 7.22
N LEU A 98 -9.88 8.92 7.25
CA LEU A 98 -9.47 8.17 8.44
C LEU A 98 -8.02 8.49 8.83
N ILE A 99 -7.12 8.58 7.85
CA ILE A 99 -5.73 9.01 8.06
C ILE A 99 -5.70 10.43 8.65
N ARG A 100 -6.46 11.36 8.07
CA ARG A 100 -6.56 12.72 8.61
C ARG A 100 -7.11 12.72 10.03
N ALA A 101 -8.17 12.00 10.32
CA ALA A 101 -8.77 11.94 11.65
C ALA A 101 -7.83 11.34 12.71
N ALA A 102 -6.96 10.41 12.29
CA ALA A 102 -6.01 9.75 13.17
C ALA A 102 -4.76 10.59 13.44
N LEU A 103 -4.21 11.25 12.41
CA LEU A 103 -2.82 11.69 12.39
C LEU A 103 -2.63 13.19 12.11
N TRP A 104 -3.70 13.94 11.73
CA TRP A 104 -3.54 15.38 11.52
C TRP A 104 -3.53 16.14 12.87
N PRO A 105 -2.64 17.11 13.07
CA PRO A 105 -1.54 17.54 12.18
C PRO A 105 -0.47 16.46 12.04
N TYR A 106 -0.03 16.22 10.79
CA TYR A 106 0.94 15.17 10.51
C TYR A 106 2.29 15.49 11.13
N ARG A 107 2.93 14.47 11.71
CA ARG A 107 4.28 14.64 12.24
C ARG A 107 5.28 14.84 11.11
N GLU A 108 6.34 15.56 11.38
CA GLU A 108 7.49 15.64 10.49
C GLU A 108 8.06 14.24 10.21
N GLY A 109 8.46 14.00 8.98
CA GLY A 109 9.00 12.71 8.55
C GLY A 109 7.95 11.63 8.21
N LEU A 110 6.64 11.89 8.38
CA LEU A 110 5.60 10.98 7.88
C LEU A 110 5.33 11.25 6.40
N LEU A 111 5.57 10.25 5.55
CA LEU A 111 5.28 10.31 4.12
C LEU A 111 3.93 9.64 3.82
N ILE A 112 3.05 10.33 3.08
CA ILE A 112 1.78 9.77 2.63
C ILE A 112 1.80 9.62 1.11
N ALA A 113 1.84 8.34 0.66
CA ALA A 113 1.73 7.99 -0.74
C ALA A 113 0.27 7.80 -1.13
N THR A 114 -0.17 8.46 -2.20
CA THR A 114 -1.52 8.29 -2.74
C THR A 114 -1.49 7.90 -4.22
N LYS A 115 -2.66 7.70 -4.81
CA LYS A 115 -2.80 7.25 -6.20
C LYS A 115 -3.87 8.06 -6.93
N VAL A 116 -3.62 8.24 -8.23
CA VAL A 116 -4.58 8.78 -9.20
C VAL A 116 -4.66 7.88 -10.43
N GLY A 117 -5.67 8.06 -11.27
CA GLY A 117 -5.96 7.23 -12.43
C GLY A 117 -7.32 6.55 -12.27
N PRO A 118 -7.47 5.57 -11.35
CA PRO A 118 -8.79 5.10 -10.97
C PRO A 118 -9.58 6.19 -10.23
N GLY A 119 -10.87 6.28 -10.53
CA GLY A 119 -11.83 7.07 -9.80
C GLY A 119 -13.10 6.26 -9.54
N VAL A 120 -13.93 6.71 -8.64
CA VAL A 120 -15.26 6.14 -8.41
C VAL A 120 -16.27 7.26 -8.51
N LEU A 121 -17.14 7.15 -9.49
CA LEU A 121 -18.24 8.10 -9.71
C LEU A 121 -19.25 8.08 -8.54
N PRO A 122 -20.09 9.11 -8.41
CA PRO A 122 -21.10 9.16 -7.34
C PRO A 122 -22.01 7.93 -7.29
N GLY A 123 -22.31 7.30 -8.42
CA GLY A 123 -23.10 6.07 -8.54
C GLY A 123 -22.35 4.78 -8.14
N GLY A 124 -21.06 4.85 -7.78
CA GLY A 124 -20.25 3.69 -7.43
C GLY A 124 -19.50 3.03 -8.58
N GLU A 125 -19.69 3.51 -9.81
CA GLU A 125 -19.03 3.02 -11.03
C GLU A 125 -17.56 3.45 -11.07
N TRP A 126 -16.71 2.59 -11.64
CA TRP A 126 -15.29 2.91 -11.83
C TRP A 126 -15.07 3.86 -13.01
N GLU A 127 -14.34 4.94 -12.76
CA GLU A 127 -13.80 5.83 -13.78
C GLU A 127 -12.31 5.55 -13.98
N SER A 128 -11.85 5.62 -15.23
CA SER A 128 -10.44 5.70 -15.55
C SER A 128 -10.11 7.14 -15.95
N ALA A 129 -9.36 7.85 -15.11
CA ALA A 129 -8.91 9.20 -15.42
C ALA A 129 -7.80 9.14 -16.49
N VAL A 130 -8.09 9.65 -17.67
CA VAL A 130 -7.18 9.65 -18.81
C VAL A 130 -6.79 11.04 -19.27
N THR A 131 -7.54 12.08 -18.87
CA THR A 131 -7.26 13.47 -19.25
C THR A 131 -6.54 14.23 -18.12
N PRO A 132 -5.73 15.24 -18.44
CA PRO A 132 -5.09 16.11 -17.43
C PRO A 132 -6.09 16.72 -16.44
N ALA A 133 -7.26 17.16 -16.91
CA ALA A 133 -8.30 17.75 -16.06
C ALA A 133 -8.88 16.74 -15.05
N GLN A 134 -9.06 15.47 -15.45
CA GLN A 134 -9.54 14.41 -14.56
C GLN A 134 -8.47 14.08 -13.49
N LEU A 135 -7.21 13.98 -13.89
CA LEU A 135 -6.10 13.74 -12.96
C LEU A 135 -5.95 14.88 -11.97
N ARG A 136 -6.06 16.15 -12.42
CA ARG A 136 -6.04 17.33 -11.53
C ARG A 136 -7.15 17.25 -10.48
N ARG A 137 -8.39 16.98 -10.87
CA ARG A 137 -9.49 16.81 -9.90
C ARG A 137 -9.18 15.76 -8.85
N GLN A 138 -8.55 14.62 -9.24
CA GLN A 138 -8.18 13.57 -8.30
C GLN A 138 -7.03 13.99 -7.37
N VAL A 139 -6.06 14.78 -7.84
CA VAL A 139 -5.00 15.37 -7.01
C VAL A 139 -5.61 16.33 -6.00
N GLU A 140 -6.46 17.26 -6.45
CA GLU A 140 -7.14 18.22 -5.58
C GLU A 140 -8.07 17.55 -4.56
N GLU A 141 -8.72 16.44 -4.93
CA GLU A 141 -9.50 15.62 -3.99
C GLU A 141 -8.64 15.04 -2.89
N ASN A 142 -7.46 14.48 -3.22
CA ASN A 142 -6.52 13.96 -2.24
C ASN A 142 -6.00 15.07 -1.30
N LEU A 143 -5.60 16.23 -1.84
CA LEU A 143 -5.18 17.40 -1.05
C LEU A 143 -6.24 17.82 -0.04
N ARG A 144 -7.48 17.97 -0.51
CA ARG A 144 -8.61 18.36 0.33
C ARG A 144 -8.93 17.33 1.41
N ARG A 145 -8.96 16.04 1.09
CA ARG A 145 -9.30 14.97 2.04
C ARG A 145 -8.21 14.78 3.09
N LEU A 146 -6.94 14.83 2.70
CA LEU A 146 -5.80 14.76 3.60
C LEU A 146 -5.56 16.07 4.36
N ARG A 147 -6.12 17.20 3.89
CA ARG A 147 -5.92 18.54 4.45
C ARG A 147 -4.44 18.95 4.41
N VAL A 148 -3.85 18.83 3.25
CA VAL A 148 -2.47 19.26 2.96
C VAL A 148 -2.44 20.14 1.71
N ASP A 149 -1.43 21.01 1.62
CA ASP A 149 -1.24 21.89 0.46
C ASP A 149 -0.38 21.21 -0.62
N ARG A 150 0.35 20.17 -0.26
CA ARG A 150 1.19 19.37 -1.17
C ARG A 150 1.13 17.89 -0.79
N LEU A 151 0.97 17.02 -1.79
CA LEU A 151 1.06 15.55 -1.63
C LEU A 151 2.53 15.11 -1.66
N ASP A 152 2.93 14.20 -0.77
CA ASP A 152 4.32 13.73 -0.70
C ASP A 152 4.68 12.85 -1.90
N LEU A 153 3.82 11.87 -2.23
CA LEU A 153 4.01 10.96 -3.35
C LEU A 153 2.66 10.65 -4.02
N VAL A 154 2.60 10.82 -5.34
CA VAL A 154 1.45 10.44 -6.15
C VAL A 154 1.85 9.38 -7.17
N ASN A 155 1.24 8.21 -7.09
CA ASN A 155 1.39 7.14 -8.06
C ASN A 155 0.31 7.25 -9.16
N LEU A 156 0.71 7.35 -10.41
CA LEU A 156 -0.19 7.15 -11.55
C LEU A 156 -0.51 5.65 -11.65
N ARG A 157 -1.75 5.26 -11.35
CA ARG A 157 -2.19 3.87 -11.42
C ARG A 157 -2.92 3.59 -12.72
N ILE A 158 -2.50 2.56 -13.44
CA ILE A 158 -3.25 2.00 -14.56
C ILE A 158 -4.36 1.09 -14.01
N VAL A 159 -5.61 1.34 -14.43
CA VAL A 159 -6.80 0.65 -13.90
C VAL A 159 -6.82 -0.81 -14.32
N LYS A 160 -6.66 -1.05 -15.63
CA LYS A 160 -6.64 -2.39 -16.21
C LYS A 160 -5.20 -2.90 -16.26
N ARG A 161 -5.03 -4.21 -16.42
CA ARG A 161 -3.72 -4.78 -16.68
C ARG A 161 -3.05 -3.99 -17.80
N PRO A 162 -1.80 -3.53 -17.61
CA PRO A 162 -1.18 -2.63 -18.58
C PRO A 162 -1.12 -3.27 -19.96
N GLY A 163 -1.84 -2.66 -20.91
CA GLY A 163 -1.68 -2.89 -22.34
C GLY A 163 -0.41 -2.20 -22.84
N HIS A 164 -0.35 -1.93 -24.14
CA HIS A 164 0.75 -1.19 -24.76
C HIS A 164 0.49 0.33 -24.80
N ASP A 165 -0.57 0.79 -24.13
CA ASP A 165 -0.95 2.21 -24.14
C ASP A 165 0.11 3.04 -23.39
N SER A 166 0.53 4.13 -24.02
CA SER A 166 1.48 5.09 -23.44
C SER A 166 0.94 5.70 -22.14
N VAL A 167 1.83 5.96 -21.20
CA VAL A 167 1.56 6.72 -19.98
C VAL A 167 2.00 8.18 -20.10
N ALA A 168 2.65 8.58 -21.20
CA ALA A 168 3.35 9.84 -21.37
C ALA A 168 2.48 11.05 -21.04
N ASP A 169 1.34 11.22 -21.71
CA ASP A 169 0.47 12.39 -21.52
C ASP A 169 -0.06 12.51 -20.09
N ARG A 170 -0.44 11.37 -19.50
CA ARG A 170 -0.93 11.32 -18.12
C ARG A 170 0.17 11.63 -17.12
N PHE A 171 1.37 11.08 -17.34
CA PHE A 171 2.50 11.32 -16.46
C PHE A 171 3.03 12.75 -16.61
N ALA A 172 3.05 13.30 -17.82
CA ALA A 172 3.39 14.71 -18.07
C ALA A 172 2.42 15.67 -17.34
N ALA A 173 1.12 15.34 -17.30
CA ALA A 173 0.15 16.13 -16.54
C ALA A 173 0.48 16.14 -15.02
N LEU A 174 0.91 15.00 -14.46
CA LEU A 174 1.33 14.94 -13.05
C LEU A 174 2.68 15.66 -12.83
N ALA A 175 3.59 15.57 -13.80
CA ALA A 175 4.86 16.31 -13.75
C ALA A 175 4.62 17.84 -13.73
N ALA A 176 3.67 18.35 -14.53
CA ALA A 176 3.26 19.76 -14.47
C ALA A 176 2.73 20.14 -13.09
N MET A 177 1.86 19.32 -12.48
CA MET A 177 1.35 19.58 -11.12
C MET A 177 2.45 19.50 -10.04
N ARG A 178 3.50 18.71 -10.28
CA ARG A 178 4.70 18.71 -9.43
C ARG A 178 5.46 20.04 -9.52
N GLU A 179 5.64 20.58 -10.71
CA GLU A 179 6.28 21.89 -10.92
C GLU A 179 5.42 23.05 -10.32
N GLU A 180 4.09 22.89 -10.30
CA GLU A 180 3.18 23.81 -9.59
C GLU A 180 3.28 23.71 -8.06
N GLY A 181 3.97 22.70 -7.52
CA GLY A 181 4.12 22.49 -6.10
C GLY A 181 2.98 21.70 -5.42
N LEU A 182 2.02 21.18 -6.17
CA LEU A 182 0.92 20.36 -5.64
C LEU A 182 1.35 18.94 -5.26
N ILE A 183 2.43 18.45 -5.88
CA ILE A 183 3.00 17.11 -5.68
C ILE A 183 4.51 17.26 -5.45
N ARG A 184 5.05 16.49 -4.49
CA ARG A 184 6.50 16.46 -4.22
C ARG A 184 7.20 15.41 -5.10
N HIS A 185 6.70 14.18 -5.08
CA HIS A 185 7.27 13.05 -5.80
C HIS A 185 6.24 12.32 -6.64
N LEU A 186 6.72 11.71 -7.74
CA LEU A 186 5.91 10.93 -8.67
C LEU A 186 6.32 9.47 -8.66
N GLY A 187 5.32 8.61 -8.82
CA GLY A 187 5.50 7.18 -8.99
C GLY A 187 4.48 6.59 -9.95
N LEU A 188 4.55 5.30 -10.12
CA LEU A 188 3.70 4.52 -11.02
C LEU A 188 3.09 3.33 -10.30
N SER A 189 1.91 2.87 -10.75
CA SER A 189 1.30 1.66 -10.20
C SER A 189 0.60 0.84 -11.28
N ASN A 190 0.75 -0.48 -11.18
CA ASN A 190 0.23 -1.47 -12.12
C ASN A 190 0.79 -1.26 -13.54
N VAL A 191 2.11 -1.18 -13.65
CA VAL A 191 2.88 -0.82 -14.85
C VAL A 191 3.85 -1.93 -15.27
N ARG A 192 4.42 -1.78 -16.45
CA ARG A 192 5.54 -2.57 -16.97
C ARG A 192 6.81 -1.72 -17.05
N LEU A 193 7.93 -2.36 -17.35
CA LEU A 193 9.22 -1.66 -17.46
C LEU A 193 9.22 -0.56 -18.53
N ASP A 194 8.59 -0.79 -19.69
CA ASP A 194 8.51 0.22 -20.76
C ASP A 194 7.77 1.49 -20.31
N HIS A 195 6.71 1.36 -19.50
CA HIS A 195 6.04 2.51 -18.89
C HIS A 195 6.95 3.25 -17.89
N VAL A 196 7.77 2.52 -17.13
CA VAL A 196 8.74 3.15 -16.21
C VAL A 196 9.78 3.94 -16.99
N LEU A 197 10.30 3.39 -18.09
CA LEU A 197 11.27 4.07 -18.95
C LEU A 197 10.68 5.31 -19.61
N GLU A 198 9.45 5.19 -20.15
CA GLU A 198 8.72 6.30 -20.75
C GLU A 198 8.48 7.44 -19.75
N ALA A 199 7.98 7.13 -18.56
CA ALA A 199 7.73 8.11 -17.51
C ALA A 199 9.04 8.76 -17.01
N SER A 200 10.10 7.97 -16.86
CA SER A 200 11.40 8.47 -16.39
C SER A 200 12.07 9.44 -17.38
N ALA A 201 11.70 9.39 -18.66
CA ALA A 201 12.14 10.38 -19.65
C ALA A 201 11.42 11.74 -19.50
N ILE A 202 10.30 11.79 -18.76
CA ILE A 202 9.51 13.01 -18.55
C ILE A 202 9.85 13.67 -17.22
N ALA A 203 9.85 12.88 -16.11
CA ALA A 203 10.19 13.36 -14.79
C ALA A 203 10.69 12.20 -13.90
N PRO A 204 11.42 12.48 -12.80
CA PRO A 204 11.90 11.44 -11.89
C PRO A 204 10.77 10.57 -11.34
N VAL A 205 10.91 9.25 -11.50
CA VAL A 205 10.04 8.22 -10.91
C VAL A 205 10.75 7.70 -9.66
N VAL A 206 10.15 7.88 -8.47
CA VAL A 206 10.75 7.42 -7.20
C VAL A 206 10.18 6.11 -6.68
N CYS A 207 9.02 5.70 -7.20
CA CYS A 207 8.28 4.54 -6.70
C CYS A 207 7.55 3.80 -7.84
N VAL A 208 7.57 2.47 -7.78
CA VAL A 208 6.71 1.58 -8.59
C VAL A 208 5.93 0.66 -7.66
N GLN A 209 4.62 0.61 -7.83
CA GLN A 209 3.71 -0.25 -7.06
C GLN A 209 3.03 -1.28 -7.95
N ASN A 210 3.36 -2.55 -7.83
CA ASN A 210 2.70 -3.63 -8.57
C ASN A 210 2.22 -4.74 -7.62
N SER A 211 1.31 -5.59 -8.11
CA SER A 211 0.94 -6.82 -7.41
C SER A 211 2.12 -7.79 -7.44
N TYR A 212 2.69 -8.08 -6.26
CA TYR A 212 3.84 -8.95 -6.13
C TYR A 212 3.82 -9.69 -4.78
N ALA A 213 4.02 -10.98 -4.81
CA ALA A 213 4.00 -11.86 -3.64
C ALA A 213 4.77 -13.15 -3.95
N LEU A 214 4.95 -13.99 -2.96
CA LEU A 214 5.61 -15.30 -3.10
C LEU A 214 5.05 -16.13 -4.26
N ASP A 215 3.73 -16.10 -4.44
CA ASP A 215 2.97 -16.80 -5.49
C ASP A 215 2.64 -15.93 -6.72
N ILE A 216 3.18 -14.71 -6.80
CA ILE A 216 2.96 -13.76 -7.90
C ILE A 216 4.26 -13.09 -8.27
N ARG A 217 5.06 -13.77 -9.07
CA ARG A 217 6.45 -13.38 -9.37
C ARG A 217 6.68 -12.87 -10.80
N ARG A 218 5.60 -12.54 -11.51
CA ARG A 218 5.68 -12.05 -12.90
C ARG A 218 6.52 -10.77 -13.08
N ASP A 219 6.75 -10.03 -12.01
CA ASP A 219 7.45 -8.75 -12.01
C ASP A 219 8.86 -8.85 -11.38
N ASP A 220 9.47 -10.05 -11.26
CA ASP A 220 10.83 -10.24 -10.74
C ASP A 220 11.85 -9.35 -11.48
N ASP A 221 11.77 -9.31 -12.82
CA ASP A 221 12.65 -8.46 -13.64
C ASP A 221 12.41 -6.97 -13.39
N LEU A 222 11.16 -6.56 -13.11
CA LEU A 222 10.82 -5.18 -12.81
C LEU A 222 11.34 -4.77 -11.43
N VAL A 223 11.32 -5.66 -10.43
CA VAL A 223 11.92 -5.44 -9.10
C VAL A 223 13.40 -5.12 -9.25
N GLN A 224 14.12 -5.94 -10.03
CA GLN A 224 15.56 -5.72 -10.28
C GLN A 224 15.80 -4.44 -11.08
N ALA A 225 15.02 -4.20 -12.14
CA ALA A 225 15.15 -2.98 -12.94
C ALA A 225 14.89 -1.69 -12.15
N CYS A 226 14.00 -1.74 -11.15
CA CYS A 226 13.79 -0.66 -10.19
C CYS A 226 15.00 -0.48 -9.26
N ALA A 227 15.56 -1.59 -8.75
CA ALA A 227 16.76 -1.55 -7.89
C ALA A 227 17.95 -0.87 -8.60
N ASP A 228 18.20 -1.25 -9.85
CA ASP A 228 19.31 -0.70 -10.67
C ASP A 228 19.18 0.81 -10.93
N ARG A 229 17.96 1.34 -10.81
CA ARG A 229 17.63 2.77 -11.02
C ARG A 229 17.40 3.55 -9.73
N GLY A 230 17.58 2.92 -8.56
CA GLY A 230 17.30 3.57 -7.28
C GLY A 230 15.82 3.87 -7.04
N ILE A 231 14.92 3.16 -7.73
CA ILE A 231 13.47 3.30 -7.61
C ILE A 231 12.96 2.32 -6.55
N ALA A 232 12.14 2.80 -5.60
CA ALA A 232 11.46 1.93 -4.66
C ALA A 232 10.44 1.02 -5.37
N PHE A 233 10.43 -0.27 -5.03
CA PHE A 233 9.38 -1.18 -5.45
C PHE A 233 8.46 -1.49 -4.27
N VAL A 234 7.18 -1.20 -4.40
CA VAL A 234 6.20 -1.30 -3.31
C VAL A 234 5.13 -2.32 -3.68
N PRO A 235 5.30 -3.59 -3.29
CA PRO A 235 4.33 -4.64 -3.60
C PRO A 235 3.02 -4.43 -2.87
N PHE A 236 1.91 -4.43 -3.61
CA PHE A 236 0.60 -4.60 -3.00
C PHE A 236 0.17 -6.08 -3.07
N PHE A 237 -0.64 -6.53 -2.11
CA PHE A 237 -1.04 -7.94 -1.89
C PHE A 237 0.13 -8.88 -1.52
N ALA A 238 1.16 -8.37 -0.88
CA ALA A 238 2.36 -9.13 -0.51
C ALA A 238 2.09 -10.36 0.37
N ILE A 239 1.02 -10.37 1.15
CA ILE A 239 0.64 -11.47 2.04
C ILE A 239 -0.43 -12.36 1.40
N ALA A 240 -1.32 -11.79 0.59
CA ALA A 240 -2.53 -12.44 0.12
C ALA A 240 -2.27 -13.41 -1.05
N GLY A 241 -2.93 -14.55 -1.02
CA GLY A 241 -3.09 -15.45 -2.16
C GLY A 241 -4.28 -15.10 -3.05
N ALA A 242 -5.05 -16.09 -3.50
CA ALA A 242 -6.33 -15.88 -4.19
C ALA A 242 -7.34 -15.15 -3.27
N GLY A 243 -8.20 -14.30 -3.83
CA GLY A 243 -9.18 -13.52 -3.04
C GLY A 243 -8.57 -12.30 -2.33
N ARG A 244 -7.58 -11.69 -2.91
CA ARG A 244 -6.75 -10.62 -2.33
C ARG A 244 -7.51 -9.40 -1.84
N GLU A 245 -8.60 -9.06 -2.50
CA GLU A 245 -9.48 -7.97 -2.13
C GLU A 245 -10.22 -8.27 -0.81
N ASP A 246 -10.48 -9.54 -0.54
CA ASP A 246 -11.18 -10.02 0.67
C ASP A 246 -10.23 -10.20 1.87
N GLY A 247 -8.94 -10.07 1.66
CA GLY A 247 -7.89 -10.23 2.66
C GLY A 247 -7.01 -11.45 2.47
N ALA A 248 -6.05 -11.64 3.35
CA ALA A 248 -5.21 -12.83 3.34
C ALA A 248 -5.98 -14.01 3.96
N GLY A 249 -6.02 -15.13 3.25
CA GLY A 249 -6.56 -16.39 3.76
C GLY A 249 -5.50 -17.20 4.52
N ASP A 250 -5.95 -18.25 5.20
CA ASP A 250 -5.07 -19.19 5.95
C ASP A 250 -4.56 -20.37 5.11
N ASP A 251 -4.84 -20.35 3.80
CA ASP A 251 -4.35 -21.41 2.90
C ASP A 251 -2.91 -21.09 2.48
N HIS A 252 -1.98 -21.80 3.11
CA HIS A 252 -0.55 -21.65 2.88
C HIS A 252 0.06 -22.97 2.40
N ASP A 253 1.05 -22.88 1.50
CA ASP A 253 1.91 -23.97 1.11
C ASP A 253 2.62 -24.60 2.32
N ASP A 254 2.81 -25.91 2.31
CA ASP A 254 3.45 -26.65 3.40
C ASP A 254 4.88 -26.17 3.68
N ARG A 255 5.59 -25.68 2.67
CA ARG A 255 6.92 -25.06 2.83
C ARG A 255 6.84 -23.78 3.68
N VAL A 256 5.85 -22.94 3.43
CA VAL A 256 5.61 -21.72 4.22
C VAL A 256 5.25 -22.07 5.66
N ARG A 257 4.39 -23.10 5.86
CA ARG A 257 4.00 -23.57 7.20
C ARG A 257 5.20 -24.14 7.97
N LYS A 258 6.02 -24.93 7.30
CA LYS A 258 7.24 -25.51 7.90
C LYS A 258 8.20 -24.41 8.34
N ILE A 259 8.53 -23.47 7.47
CA ILE A 259 9.44 -22.36 7.79
C ILE A 259 8.87 -21.51 8.93
N ALA A 260 7.56 -21.26 8.93
CA ALA A 260 6.89 -20.54 10.00
C ALA A 260 7.08 -21.26 11.36
N ALA A 261 6.90 -22.57 11.40
CA ALA A 261 7.11 -23.38 12.59
C ALA A 261 8.58 -23.39 13.05
N ASP A 262 9.52 -23.53 12.12
CA ASP A 262 10.96 -23.55 12.41
C ASP A 262 11.44 -22.20 13.04
N HIS A 263 10.83 -21.09 12.62
CA HIS A 263 11.12 -19.74 13.14
C HIS A 263 10.21 -19.29 14.31
N GLY A 264 9.18 -20.06 14.67
CA GLY A 264 8.22 -19.69 15.69
C GLY A 264 7.37 -18.45 15.36
N VAL A 265 7.04 -18.27 14.08
CA VAL A 265 6.27 -17.14 13.53
C VAL A 265 5.05 -17.61 12.75
N THR A 266 4.20 -16.67 12.29
CA THR A 266 3.05 -17.01 11.45
C THR A 266 3.45 -17.17 9.97
N PRO A 267 2.70 -17.97 9.18
CA PRO A 267 2.88 -18.05 7.72
C PRO A 267 2.81 -16.71 7.02
N HIS A 268 1.95 -15.79 7.49
CA HIS A 268 1.85 -14.42 6.97
C HIS A 268 3.15 -13.63 7.16
N GLN A 269 3.82 -13.80 8.33
CA GLN A 269 5.11 -13.17 8.59
C GLN A 269 6.21 -13.71 7.66
N VAL A 270 6.21 -15.01 7.37
CA VAL A 270 7.15 -15.62 6.40
C VAL A 270 6.97 -15.01 5.02
N ARG A 271 5.73 -14.90 4.53
CA ARG A 271 5.43 -14.29 3.22
C ARG A 271 5.89 -12.83 3.15
N LEU A 272 5.61 -12.06 4.19
CA LEU A 272 5.99 -10.64 4.25
C LEU A 272 7.50 -10.46 4.35
N ALA A 273 8.18 -11.30 5.16
CA ALA A 273 9.64 -11.31 5.23
C ALA A 273 10.27 -11.72 3.89
N TRP A 274 9.73 -12.75 3.22
CA TRP A 274 10.16 -13.13 1.88
C TRP A 274 10.11 -11.93 0.91
N THR A 275 9.00 -11.19 0.92
CA THR A 275 8.85 -9.98 0.09
C THR A 275 9.96 -8.97 0.36
N LEU A 276 10.27 -8.68 1.61
CA LEU A 276 11.36 -7.78 1.99
C LEU A 276 12.75 -8.29 1.59
N HIS A 277 12.92 -9.61 1.41
CA HIS A 277 14.19 -10.21 0.97
C HIS A 277 14.42 -10.11 -0.55
N GLN A 278 13.42 -9.71 -1.34
CA GLN A 278 13.56 -9.61 -2.80
C GLN A 278 14.44 -8.45 -3.25
N GLY A 279 14.66 -7.44 -2.41
CA GLY A 279 15.54 -6.32 -2.72
C GLY A 279 15.62 -5.30 -1.59
N ARG A 280 16.72 -4.56 -1.54
CA ARG A 280 16.84 -3.44 -0.57
C ARG A 280 15.89 -2.29 -0.88
N ASN A 281 15.48 -2.16 -2.15
CA ASN A 281 14.53 -1.18 -2.65
C ASN A 281 13.06 -1.60 -2.46
N VAL A 282 12.80 -2.82 -1.93
CA VAL A 282 11.43 -3.32 -1.71
C VAL A 282 10.90 -2.79 -0.38
N LEU A 283 9.74 -2.10 -0.43
CA LEU A 283 9.05 -1.54 0.73
C LEU A 283 7.71 -2.25 0.91
N ALA A 284 7.48 -2.81 2.09
CA ALA A 284 6.24 -3.51 2.37
C ALA A 284 5.19 -2.55 2.96
N ILE A 285 3.95 -2.69 2.51
CA ILE A 285 2.80 -1.89 2.98
C ILE A 285 1.63 -2.80 3.41
N PRO A 286 1.84 -3.74 4.35
CA PRO A 286 0.75 -4.57 4.83
C PRO A 286 -0.33 -3.71 5.47
N GLY A 287 -1.60 -3.95 5.12
CA GLY A 287 -2.75 -3.23 5.65
C GLY A 287 -3.64 -4.13 6.49
N THR A 288 -4.12 -3.62 7.62
CA THR A 288 -5.06 -4.32 8.50
C THR A 288 -5.95 -3.34 9.24
N GLY A 289 -7.14 -3.79 9.62
CA GLY A 289 -8.02 -3.12 10.57
C GLY A 289 -7.93 -3.71 11.99
N ASN A 290 -6.96 -4.59 12.26
CA ASN A 290 -6.79 -5.29 13.54
C ASN A 290 -5.41 -5.00 14.13
N GLU A 291 -5.37 -4.59 15.40
CA GLU A 291 -4.12 -4.21 16.07
C GLU A 291 -3.17 -5.41 16.30
N ALA A 292 -3.69 -6.61 16.56
CA ALA A 292 -2.86 -7.81 16.69
C ALA A 292 -2.16 -8.14 15.36
N HIS A 293 -2.89 -8.09 14.24
CA HIS A 293 -2.30 -8.27 12.92
C HIS A 293 -1.30 -7.16 12.56
N LEU A 294 -1.49 -5.92 13.06
CA LEU A 294 -0.52 -4.85 12.90
C LEU A 294 0.81 -5.21 13.56
N LEU A 295 0.78 -5.69 14.80
CA LEU A 295 1.97 -6.13 15.53
C LEU A 295 2.69 -7.27 14.81
N GLU A 296 1.95 -8.26 14.30
CA GLU A 296 2.51 -9.36 13.50
C GLU A 296 3.18 -8.87 12.22
N ASN A 297 2.52 -7.96 11.49
CA ASN A 297 3.05 -7.37 10.27
C ASN A 297 4.36 -6.61 10.54
N ILE A 298 4.40 -5.79 11.59
CA ILE A 298 5.61 -5.06 11.98
C ILE A 298 6.73 -6.04 12.38
N ALA A 299 6.40 -7.08 13.14
CA ALA A 299 7.37 -8.07 13.58
C ALA A 299 7.99 -8.86 12.41
N ALA A 300 7.29 -9.03 11.29
CA ALA A 300 7.84 -9.63 10.09
C ALA A 300 9.08 -8.89 9.55
N GLY A 301 9.21 -7.59 9.82
CA GLY A 301 10.38 -6.80 9.47
C GLY A 301 11.68 -7.24 10.17
N ALA A 302 11.55 -7.90 11.31
CA ALA A 302 12.69 -8.45 12.06
C ALA A 302 13.05 -9.88 11.62
N LEU A 303 12.17 -10.59 10.90
CA LEU A 303 12.41 -11.98 10.50
C LEU A 303 13.52 -12.04 9.45
N ARG A 304 14.53 -12.85 9.73
CA ARG A 304 15.66 -13.11 8.83
C ARG A 304 15.55 -14.53 8.29
N LEU A 305 15.03 -14.66 7.07
CA LEU A 305 15.00 -15.93 6.36
C LEU A 305 16.43 -16.34 5.97
N THR A 306 16.75 -17.61 6.19
CA THR A 306 18.04 -18.18 5.79
C THR A 306 18.12 -18.40 4.27
N ARG A 307 19.30 -18.66 3.74
CA ARG A 307 19.46 -19.04 2.33
C ARG A 307 18.68 -20.32 2.00
N ALA A 308 18.61 -21.26 2.94
CA ALA A 308 17.85 -22.50 2.76
C ALA A 308 16.34 -22.22 2.70
N ASP A 309 15.82 -21.34 3.57
CA ASP A 309 14.41 -20.94 3.53
C ASP A 309 14.06 -20.25 2.20
N LEU A 310 14.89 -19.30 1.76
CA LEU A 310 14.66 -18.59 0.50
C LEU A 310 14.72 -19.56 -0.71
N ALA A 311 15.64 -20.51 -0.72
CA ALA A 311 15.71 -21.53 -1.75
C ALA A 311 14.46 -22.42 -1.75
N ALA A 312 14.01 -22.88 -0.57
CA ALA A 312 12.81 -23.69 -0.43
C ALA A 312 11.53 -22.95 -0.89
N LEU A 313 11.45 -21.64 -0.62
CA LEU A 313 10.32 -20.81 -1.07
C LEU A 313 10.37 -20.48 -2.57
N SER A 314 11.51 -20.64 -3.22
CA SER A 314 11.68 -20.37 -4.66
C SER A 314 11.50 -21.61 -5.53
N ALA A 315 11.51 -22.82 -4.96
CA ALA A 315 11.30 -24.09 -5.63
C ALA A 315 9.81 -24.34 -5.91
#